data_e2607e07dca934c5e10926061c72df04
#
_entry.id   e2607e07dca934c5e10926061c72df04
#
_cell.length_a   1.000
_cell.length_b   1.000
_cell.length_c   1.000
_cell.angle_alpha   90.00
_cell.angle_beta   90.00
_cell.angle_gamma   90.00
#
_symmetry.space_group_name_H-M   'P 1'
#
loop_
_entity.id
_entity.type
_entity.pdbx_description
1 polymer ?
#
loop_
_entity_poly.entity_id
_entity_poly.type
_entity_poly.pdbx_seq_one_letter_code
_entity_poly.pdbx_strand_id
1 'polypeptide(L)'
;MRVHFDNVNLSARTGPNTFAARLAKGLLDAGHDVVPDGEGADVSLVFIEPSGRTLANRVVQRLDGVWFKPADFHTKNHGIKALFDVADGVVFQSQFDKAFIEKWWGSNEERQRRSDVIGNGVDLTRVEKVTIPELAKIRSTYDKVFVCSSNWHPQKRLKANIRLFDHLRKTQFPNSCLFVMGSNPDAMTTDPHVFYTGSQPAEVYMQVYAVADWMLHLAWADHCPNVVVEALSQGTPVVCTDVGGTRELVKDFGIVIKDQPYNYELADYDNPPRVDVEAIRLPDKGSLGTHADIDIKGVADRYLTLFEELLK
;
A
#
# COMPACT_ATOMS: atom_id res chain seq x y z
N MET A 1 11.19 22.81 9.73
CA MET A 1 9.87 22.69 10.38
C MET A 1 9.92 21.62 11.44
N ARG A 2 9.09 21.75 12.46
CA ARG A 2 8.84 20.76 13.51
C ARG A 2 7.47 20.11 13.22
N VAL A 3 7.46 18.85 12.84
CA VAL A 3 6.25 18.13 12.42
C VAL A 3 5.88 17.12 13.51
N HIS A 4 4.68 17.24 14.06
CA HIS A 4 4.13 16.27 14.99
C HIS A 4 3.39 15.16 14.23
N PHE A 5 3.70 13.91 14.53
CA PHE A 5 2.95 12.75 14.00
C PHE A 5 1.99 12.24 15.08
N ASP A 6 0.70 12.37 14.82
CA ASP A 6 -0.35 11.87 15.72
C ASP A 6 -0.94 10.54 15.25
N ASN A 7 -1.38 9.71 16.21
CA ASN A 7 -2.01 8.41 16.01
C ASN A 7 -1.14 7.37 15.30
N VAL A 8 0.18 7.43 15.52
CA VAL A 8 1.12 6.41 15.02
C VAL A 8 2.09 5.94 16.09
N ASN A 9 2.57 4.71 15.90
CA ASN A 9 3.68 4.15 16.66
C ASN A 9 4.82 3.79 15.68
N LEU A 10 5.87 4.60 15.64
CA LEU A 10 6.98 4.44 14.70
C LEU A 10 7.77 3.13 14.88
N SER A 11 7.58 2.43 16.00
CA SER A 11 8.19 1.12 16.27
C SER A 11 7.31 -0.06 15.82
N ALA A 12 6.04 0.19 15.50
CA ALA A 12 5.10 -0.88 15.10
C ALA A 12 5.16 -1.13 13.58
N ARG A 13 4.79 -2.34 13.18
CA ARG A 13 4.90 -2.81 11.77
C ARG A 13 3.53 -2.99 11.10
N THR A 14 2.56 -2.15 11.41
CA THR A 14 1.30 -2.09 10.65
C THR A 14 1.45 -1.16 9.44
N GLY A 15 0.54 -1.23 8.48
CA GLY A 15 0.60 -0.41 7.25
C GLY A 15 0.85 1.08 7.50
N PRO A 16 -0.02 1.78 8.27
CA PRO A 16 0.16 3.19 8.58
C PRO A 16 1.47 3.49 9.31
N ASN A 17 1.82 2.67 10.32
CA ASN A 17 3.02 2.86 11.13
C ASN A 17 4.31 2.66 10.32
N THR A 18 4.35 1.67 9.43
CA THR A 18 5.49 1.43 8.54
C THR A 18 5.73 2.63 7.62
N PHE A 19 4.66 3.16 7.03
CA PHE A 19 4.76 4.37 6.21
C PHE A 19 5.18 5.58 7.04
N ALA A 20 4.58 5.79 8.23
CA ALA A 20 4.94 6.90 9.12
C ALA A 20 6.44 6.88 9.49
N ALA A 21 7.00 5.70 9.79
CA ALA A 21 8.43 5.57 10.09
C ALA A 21 9.32 5.94 8.88
N ARG A 22 8.90 5.55 7.66
CA ARG A 22 9.62 5.93 6.42
C ARG A 22 9.53 7.43 6.16
N LEU A 23 8.35 8.01 6.29
CA LEU A 23 8.13 9.44 6.12
C LEU A 23 8.92 10.25 7.16
N ALA A 24 8.90 9.83 8.44
CA ALA A 24 9.67 10.47 9.49
C ALA A 24 11.17 10.50 9.14
N LYS A 25 11.73 9.38 8.66
CA LYS A 25 13.10 9.34 8.18
C LYS A 25 13.32 10.29 7.00
N GLY A 26 12.42 10.33 6.02
CA GLY A 26 12.53 11.23 4.87
C GLY A 26 12.54 12.71 5.28
N LEU A 27 11.68 13.09 6.23
CA LEU A 27 11.65 14.47 6.78
C LEU A 27 12.93 14.82 7.55
N LEU A 28 13.45 13.89 8.36
CA LEU A 28 14.73 14.07 9.07
C LEU A 28 15.91 14.20 8.08
N ASP A 29 15.96 13.36 7.05
CA ASP A 29 16.99 13.42 6.01
C ASP A 29 16.92 14.75 5.21
N ALA A 30 15.73 15.37 5.12
CA ALA A 30 15.52 16.70 4.53
C ALA A 30 15.80 17.87 5.50
N GLY A 31 16.26 17.60 6.74
CA GLY A 31 16.61 18.63 7.71
C GLY A 31 15.43 19.19 8.53
N HIS A 32 14.34 18.42 8.67
CA HIS A 32 13.19 18.77 9.49
C HIS A 32 13.08 17.85 10.71
N ASP A 33 12.42 18.31 11.77
CA ASP A 33 12.26 17.55 13.00
C ASP A 33 10.89 16.85 13.05
N VAL A 34 10.90 15.59 13.50
CA VAL A 34 9.66 14.88 13.86
C VAL A 34 9.57 14.87 15.38
N VAL A 35 8.53 15.48 15.93
CA VAL A 35 8.36 15.69 17.37
C VAL A 35 7.21 14.85 17.94
N PRO A 36 7.30 14.44 19.22
CA PRO A 36 6.32 13.55 19.84
C PRO A 36 5.01 14.22 20.26
N ASP A 37 4.98 15.55 20.31
CA ASP A 37 3.86 16.36 20.79
C ASP A 37 3.55 17.50 19.81
N GLY A 38 2.28 17.89 19.72
CA GLY A 38 1.85 19.04 18.90
C GLY A 38 2.14 20.39 19.54
N GLU A 39 2.46 20.45 20.84
CA GLU A 39 2.84 21.70 21.49
C GLU A 39 4.16 22.23 20.93
N GLY A 40 4.11 23.43 20.33
CA GLY A 40 5.26 24.05 19.68
C GLY A 40 5.72 23.35 18.38
N ALA A 41 4.92 22.44 17.83
CA ALA A 41 5.08 21.98 16.46
C ALA A 41 4.49 23.00 15.47
N ASP A 42 5.05 23.06 14.26
CA ASP A 42 4.54 23.92 13.19
C ASP A 42 3.25 23.33 12.58
N VAL A 43 3.23 21.99 12.40
CA VAL A 43 2.13 21.21 11.80
C VAL A 43 1.97 19.89 12.53
N SER A 44 0.72 19.45 12.73
CA SER A 44 0.40 18.08 13.10
C SER A 44 -0.07 17.29 11.87
N LEU A 45 0.61 16.20 11.54
CA LEU A 45 0.16 15.20 10.60
C LEU A 45 -0.55 14.08 11.37
N VAL A 46 -1.88 14.04 11.26
CA VAL A 46 -2.73 13.07 11.96
C VAL A 46 -3.04 11.90 11.03
N PHE A 47 -2.66 10.69 11.43
CA PHE A 47 -2.94 9.48 10.67
C PHE A 47 -4.31 8.93 11.03
N ILE A 48 -5.21 8.95 10.04
CA ILE A 48 -6.60 8.45 10.11
C ILE A 48 -7.48 9.34 10.99
N GLU A 49 -7.33 9.28 12.32
CA GLU A 49 -8.12 10.02 13.30
C GLU A 49 -7.25 10.49 14.47
N PRO A 50 -7.66 11.52 15.23
CA PRO A 50 -6.85 12.04 16.33
C PRO A 50 -6.78 11.06 17.50
N SER A 51 -5.59 10.96 18.11
CA SER A 51 -5.35 10.12 19.28
C SER A 51 -5.84 10.73 20.61
N GLY A 52 -6.29 12.00 20.59
CA GLY A 52 -6.63 12.76 21.77
C GLY A 52 -5.47 13.54 22.39
N ARG A 53 -4.29 13.55 21.76
CA ARG A 53 -3.15 14.38 22.16
C ARG A 53 -3.33 15.82 21.69
N THR A 54 -2.53 16.72 22.25
CA THR A 54 -2.46 18.13 21.78
C THR A 54 -1.96 18.16 20.33
N LEU A 55 -2.66 18.89 19.48
CA LEU A 55 -2.29 19.10 18.08
C LEU A 55 -1.70 20.52 17.91
N ALA A 56 -0.90 20.71 16.88
CA ALA A 56 -0.43 22.04 16.45
C ALA A 56 -1.60 22.88 15.93
N ASN A 57 -1.38 24.20 15.74
CA ASN A 57 -2.38 25.10 15.18
C ASN A 57 -2.76 24.78 13.72
N ARG A 58 -1.88 24.12 12.99
CA ARG A 58 -2.14 23.61 11.64
C ARG A 58 -2.21 22.09 11.66
N VAL A 59 -3.28 21.56 11.12
CA VAL A 59 -3.58 20.12 11.15
C VAL A 59 -3.79 19.59 9.73
N VAL A 60 -3.02 18.59 9.37
CA VAL A 60 -3.20 17.83 8.14
C VAL A 60 -3.64 16.42 8.50
N GLN A 61 -4.78 15.98 7.95
CA GLN A 61 -5.22 14.60 8.07
C GLN A 61 -4.67 13.77 6.91
N ARG A 62 -4.03 12.65 7.23
CA ARG A 62 -3.68 11.63 6.25
C ARG A 62 -4.68 10.47 6.35
N LEU A 63 -5.40 10.24 5.28
CA LEU A 63 -6.40 9.18 5.19
C LEU A 63 -5.77 7.91 4.61
N ASP A 64 -5.79 6.83 5.41
CA ASP A 64 -5.34 5.49 5.00
C ASP A 64 -6.51 4.62 4.51
N GLY A 65 -7.59 5.27 4.06
CA GLY A 65 -8.88 4.70 3.76
C GLY A 65 -9.88 4.89 4.88
N VAL A 66 -11.09 4.43 4.64
CA VAL A 66 -12.20 4.48 5.59
C VAL A 66 -12.88 3.11 5.65
N TRP A 67 -13.66 2.89 6.70
CA TRP A 67 -14.52 1.72 6.79
C TRP A 67 -15.68 1.88 5.81
N PHE A 68 -15.72 1.10 4.74
CA PHE A 68 -16.75 1.22 3.70
C PHE A 68 -17.77 0.07 3.70
N LYS A 69 -17.72 -0.83 4.71
CA LYS A 69 -18.77 -1.80 4.94
C LYS A 69 -20.03 -1.09 5.46
N PRO A 70 -21.23 -1.32 4.89
CA PRO A 70 -22.44 -0.57 5.25
C PRO A 70 -22.73 -0.52 6.76
N ALA A 71 -22.53 -1.62 7.47
CA ALA A 71 -22.75 -1.69 8.91
C ALA A 71 -21.78 -0.83 9.75
N ASP A 72 -20.60 -0.56 9.21
CA ASP A 72 -19.49 0.10 9.94
C ASP A 72 -19.34 1.58 9.55
N PHE A 73 -19.83 1.96 8.36
CA PHE A 73 -19.49 3.23 7.73
C PHE A 73 -19.80 4.45 8.61
N HIS A 74 -20.99 4.52 9.17
CA HIS A 74 -21.41 5.67 9.99
C HIS A 74 -20.88 5.61 11.42
N THR A 75 -20.58 4.43 11.95
CA THR A 75 -20.15 4.26 13.35
C THR A 75 -18.64 4.33 13.49
N LYS A 76 -17.90 3.55 12.68
CA LYS A 76 -16.44 3.46 12.79
C LYS A 76 -15.70 4.64 12.17
N ASN A 77 -16.34 5.38 11.26
CA ASN A 77 -15.73 6.57 10.65
C ASN A 77 -16.01 7.87 11.39
N HIS A 78 -16.68 7.84 12.55
CA HIS A 78 -17.10 9.06 13.24
C HIS A 78 -15.90 9.98 13.57
N GLY A 79 -14.85 9.46 14.20
CA GLY A 79 -13.64 10.20 14.52
C GLY A 79 -12.87 10.66 13.28
N ILE A 80 -12.80 9.79 12.27
CA ILE A 80 -12.14 10.08 10.99
C ILE A 80 -12.83 11.24 10.28
N LYS A 81 -14.17 11.20 10.19
CA LYS A 81 -14.97 12.24 9.55
C LYS A 81 -14.96 13.55 10.34
N ALA A 82 -15.00 13.48 11.66
CA ALA A 82 -14.94 14.68 12.50
C ALA A 82 -13.65 15.49 12.23
N LEU A 83 -12.50 14.82 12.09
CA LEU A 83 -11.26 15.49 11.70
C LEU A 83 -11.30 15.95 10.24
N PHE A 84 -11.81 15.11 9.31
CA PHE A 84 -11.96 15.48 7.91
C PHE A 84 -12.74 16.79 7.72
N ASP A 85 -13.74 17.04 8.57
CA ASP A 85 -14.57 18.23 8.48
C ASP A 85 -13.86 19.52 8.97
N VAL A 86 -12.76 19.42 9.73
CA VAL A 86 -12.10 20.59 10.36
C VAL A 86 -10.61 20.74 10.05
N ALA A 87 -9.94 19.71 9.52
CA ALA A 87 -8.51 19.77 9.20
C ALA A 87 -8.20 20.90 8.19
N ASP A 88 -7.05 21.55 8.34
CA ASP A 88 -6.57 22.59 7.41
C ASP A 88 -6.20 21.99 6.04
N GLY A 89 -5.73 20.75 6.03
CA GLY A 89 -5.40 20.01 4.82
C GLY A 89 -5.68 18.52 4.93
N VAL A 90 -5.88 17.86 3.78
CA VAL A 90 -6.12 16.41 3.69
C VAL A 90 -5.21 15.77 2.66
N VAL A 91 -4.57 14.66 3.03
CA VAL A 91 -3.80 13.83 2.13
C VAL A 91 -4.51 12.50 1.94
N PHE A 92 -4.85 12.20 0.69
CA PHE A 92 -5.35 10.90 0.25
C PHE A 92 -4.21 10.02 -0.26
N GLN A 93 -4.30 8.71 -0.10
CA GLN A 93 -3.24 7.79 -0.54
C GLN A 93 -3.27 7.49 -2.05
N SER A 94 -4.41 7.70 -2.71
CA SER A 94 -4.62 7.45 -4.13
C SER A 94 -5.79 8.27 -4.66
N GLN A 95 -5.91 8.40 -5.97
CA GLN A 95 -7.10 9.00 -6.60
C GLN A 95 -8.35 8.16 -6.31
N PHE A 96 -8.18 6.83 -6.23
CA PHE A 96 -9.25 5.93 -5.83
C PHE A 96 -9.76 6.27 -4.43
N ASP A 97 -8.85 6.47 -3.47
CA ASP A 97 -9.17 6.86 -2.09
C ASP A 97 -9.90 8.22 -2.05
N LYS A 98 -9.35 9.21 -2.76
CA LYS A 98 -9.96 10.54 -2.89
C LYS A 98 -11.39 10.44 -3.45
N ALA A 99 -11.56 9.77 -4.58
CA ALA A 99 -12.87 9.65 -5.24
C ALA A 99 -13.92 8.95 -4.36
N PHE A 100 -13.49 7.90 -3.61
CA PHE A 100 -14.37 7.21 -2.67
C PHE A 100 -14.82 8.13 -1.53
N ILE A 101 -13.86 8.78 -0.87
CA ILE A 101 -14.13 9.61 0.31
C ILE A 101 -14.95 10.85 -0.07
N GLU A 102 -14.58 11.54 -1.15
CA GLU A 102 -15.30 12.74 -1.60
C GLU A 102 -16.74 12.43 -2.08
N LYS A 103 -16.99 11.24 -2.62
CA LYS A 103 -18.36 10.80 -2.93
C LYS A 103 -19.27 10.82 -1.70
N TRP A 104 -18.75 10.41 -0.54
CA TRP A 104 -19.55 10.23 0.68
C TRP A 104 -19.48 11.42 1.63
N TRP A 105 -18.38 12.18 1.60
CA TRP A 105 -18.15 13.28 2.55
C TRP A 105 -18.08 14.66 1.89
N GLY A 106 -18.12 14.73 0.57
CA GLY A 106 -18.02 15.95 -0.21
C GLY A 106 -16.57 16.35 -0.53
N SER A 107 -16.42 17.17 -1.56
CA SER A 107 -15.12 17.61 -2.07
C SER A 107 -14.43 18.61 -1.13
N ASN A 108 -13.12 18.50 -0.97
CA ASN A 108 -12.31 19.51 -0.27
C ASN A 108 -12.19 20.83 -1.07
N GLU A 109 -12.27 20.78 -2.39
CA GLU A 109 -12.28 21.97 -3.25
C GLU A 109 -13.52 22.83 -2.99
N GLU A 110 -14.71 22.21 -2.91
CA GLU A 110 -15.95 22.88 -2.53
C GLU A 110 -15.87 23.51 -1.14
N ARG A 111 -15.09 22.91 -0.24
CA ARG A 111 -14.84 23.42 1.12
C ARG A 111 -13.71 24.45 1.19
N GLN A 112 -13.07 24.79 0.05
CA GLN A 112 -11.91 25.69 -0.03
C GLN A 112 -10.73 25.25 0.85
N ARG A 113 -10.52 23.92 0.97
CA ARG A 113 -9.42 23.33 1.76
C ARG A 113 -8.36 22.73 0.88
N ARG A 114 -7.13 22.74 1.38
CA ARG A 114 -6.02 22.09 0.70
C ARG A 114 -6.18 20.56 0.74
N SER A 115 -5.98 19.92 -0.39
CA SER A 115 -5.87 18.46 -0.47
C SER A 115 -4.86 18.06 -1.52
N ASP A 116 -4.16 16.95 -1.25
CA ASP A 116 -3.26 16.33 -2.22
C ASP A 116 -3.43 14.81 -2.19
N VAL A 117 -3.00 14.15 -3.27
CA VAL A 117 -2.96 12.69 -3.37
C VAL A 117 -1.50 12.27 -3.31
N ILE A 118 -1.05 11.81 -2.14
CA ILE A 118 0.33 11.40 -1.90
C ILE A 118 0.34 9.93 -1.46
N GLY A 119 0.77 9.06 -2.37
CA GLY A 119 0.89 7.62 -2.11
C GLY A 119 2.01 7.27 -1.12
N ASN A 120 2.08 6.00 -0.77
CA ASN A 120 3.14 5.49 0.09
C ASN A 120 4.49 5.49 -0.64
N GLY A 121 5.55 5.72 0.12
CA GLY A 121 6.93 5.72 -0.38
C GLY A 121 7.83 4.69 0.31
N VAL A 122 8.97 4.44 -0.33
CA VAL A 122 10.02 3.55 0.16
C VAL A 122 11.39 4.09 -0.23
N ASP A 123 12.43 3.71 0.49
CA ASP A 123 13.80 4.08 0.14
C ASP A 123 14.27 3.26 -1.09
N LEU A 124 14.37 3.92 -2.24
CA LEU A 124 14.80 3.29 -3.50
C LEU A 124 16.32 3.05 -3.56
N THR A 125 17.10 3.63 -2.66
CA THR A 125 18.54 3.41 -2.63
C THR A 125 18.91 2.03 -2.07
N ARG A 126 17.96 1.37 -1.44
CA ARG A 126 18.13 0.09 -0.78
C ARG A 126 17.59 -1.06 -1.64
N VAL A 127 18.43 -1.57 -2.54
CA VAL A 127 18.18 -2.86 -3.19
C VAL A 127 18.80 -3.96 -2.34
N GLU A 128 17.98 -4.88 -1.84
CA GLU A 128 18.47 -5.94 -0.96
C GLU A 128 19.31 -6.96 -1.73
N LYS A 129 20.46 -7.27 -1.17
CA LYS A 129 21.27 -8.42 -1.65
C LYS A 129 20.66 -9.69 -1.08
N VAL A 130 20.48 -10.69 -1.95
CA VAL A 130 20.00 -12.01 -1.52
C VAL A 130 21.10 -12.69 -0.73
N THR A 131 20.91 -12.79 0.58
CA THR A 131 21.85 -13.43 1.52
C THR A 131 21.29 -14.70 2.14
N ILE A 132 19.98 -14.99 1.94
CA ILE A 132 19.31 -16.20 2.43
C ILE A 132 19.62 -17.36 1.47
N PRO A 133 20.38 -18.41 1.90
CA PRO A 133 20.79 -19.48 1.00
C PRO A 133 19.63 -20.24 0.36
N GLU A 134 18.52 -20.39 1.08
CA GLU A 134 17.30 -21.06 0.60
C GLU A 134 16.70 -20.31 -0.61
N LEU A 135 16.75 -18.97 -0.63
CA LEU A 135 16.28 -18.18 -1.76
C LEU A 135 17.16 -18.37 -3.00
N ALA A 136 18.49 -18.45 -2.81
CA ALA A 136 19.40 -18.75 -3.89
C ALA A 136 19.12 -20.15 -4.46
N LYS A 137 18.85 -21.16 -3.61
CA LYS A 137 18.45 -22.50 -4.01
C LYS A 137 17.11 -22.50 -4.77
N ILE A 138 16.12 -21.77 -4.30
CA ILE A 138 14.81 -21.61 -4.99
C ILE A 138 15.06 -21.05 -6.39
N ARG A 139 15.86 -20.00 -6.51
CA ARG A 139 16.14 -19.36 -7.80
C ARG A 139 16.90 -20.27 -8.78
N SER A 140 17.69 -21.20 -8.28
CA SER A 140 18.35 -22.22 -9.13
C SER A 140 17.46 -23.42 -9.48
N THR A 141 16.35 -23.62 -8.73
CA THR A 141 15.43 -24.74 -8.92
C THR A 141 14.27 -24.38 -9.85
N TYR A 142 13.77 -23.16 -9.76
CA TYR A 142 12.60 -22.70 -10.51
C TYR A 142 12.96 -21.65 -11.55
N ASP A 143 12.39 -21.77 -12.74
CA ASP A 143 12.57 -20.80 -13.83
C ASP A 143 11.84 -19.49 -13.55
N LYS A 144 10.71 -19.57 -12.83
CA LYS A 144 9.93 -18.41 -12.41
C LYS A 144 9.54 -18.50 -10.94
N VAL A 145 9.69 -17.38 -10.24
CA VAL A 145 9.33 -17.22 -8.84
C VAL A 145 8.24 -16.16 -8.75
N PHE A 146 7.10 -16.54 -8.21
CA PHE A 146 5.99 -15.67 -7.91
C PHE A 146 5.92 -15.37 -6.42
N VAL A 147 5.38 -14.22 -6.05
CA VAL A 147 5.12 -13.86 -4.65
C VAL A 147 3.76 -13.19 -4.52
N CYS A 148 3.07 -13.44 -3.43
CA CYS A 148 1.97 -12.62 -2.95
C CYS A 148 2.12 -12.38 -1.45
N SER A 149 1.72 -11.19 -0.97
CA SER A 149 1.98 -10.79 0.41
C SER A 149 0.86 -9.92 0.95
N SER A 150 0.36 -10.25 2.13
CA SER A 150 -0.61 -9.44 2.86
C SER A 150 -0.78 -9.92 4.32
N ASN A 151 -1.45 -9.12 5.14
CA ASN A 151 -2.27 -9.66 6.21
C ASN A 151 -3.59 -10.13 5.55
N TRP A 152 -3.75 -11.45 5.45
CA TRP A 152 -4.79 -12.04 4.62
C TRP A 152 -6.18 -11.92 5.26
N HIS A 153 -7.11 -11.43 4.49
CA HIS A 153 -8.55 -11.42 4.73
C HIS A 153 -9.25 -11.38 3.37
N PRO A 154 -10.55 -11.64 3.26
CA PRO A 154 -11.22 -11.90 1.98
C PRO A 154 -10.98 -10.84 0.90
N GLN A 155 -10.96 -9.55 1.27
CA GLN A 155 -10.66 -8.44 0.35
C GLN A 155 -9.30 -8.59 -0.35
N LYS A 156 -8.30 -9.22 0.29
CA LYS A 156 -6.97 -9.44 -0.30
C LYS A 156 -6.93 -10.58 -1.31
N ARG A 157 -8.03 -11.35 -1.41
CA ARG A 157 -8.25 -12.37 -2.44
C ARG A 157 -7.11 -13.38 -2.60
N LEU A 158 -6.58 -13.93 -1.50
CA LEU A 158 -5.52 -14.96 -1.57
C LEU A 158 -5.91 -16.10 -2.50
N LYS A 159 -7.16 -16.57 -2.43
CA LYS A 159 -7.69 -17.63 -3.30
C LYS A 159 -7.59 -17.27 -4.79
N ALA A 160 -7.77 -16.02 -5.17
CA ALA A 160 -7.62 -15.57 -6.55
C ALA A 160 -6.15 -15.51 -6.97
N ASN A 161 -5.24 -15.08 -6.09
CA ASN A 161 -3.79 -15.10 -6.33
C ASN A 161 -3.29 -16.54 -6.57
N ILE A 162 -3.73 -17.49 -5.74
CA ILE A 162 -3.37 -18.92 -5.90
C ILE A 162 -3.94 -19.48 -7.23
N ARG A 163 -5.18 -19.14 -7.59
CA ARG A 163 -5.79 -19.54 -8.87
C ARG A 163 -5.04 -18.97 -10.08
N LEU A 164 -4.62 -17.70 -10.01
CA LEU A 164 -3.82 -17.10 -11.06
C LEU A 164 -2.48 -17.80 -11.21
N PHE A 165 -1.78 -18.08 -10.10
CA PHE A 165 -0.54 -18.86 -10.13
C PHE A 165 -0.74 -20.25 -10.74
N ASP A 166 -1.76 -20.99 -10.32
CA ASP A 166 -2.07 -22.32 -10.86
C ASP A 166 -2.34 -22.27 -12.38
N HIS A 167 -3.10 -21.27 -12.83
CA HIS A 167 -3.33 -21.04 -14.26
C HIS A 167 -2.03 -20.76 -15.03
N LEU A 168 -1.21 -19.82 -14.55
CA LEU A 168 0.06 -19.47 -15.18
C LEU A 168 1.04 -20.63 -15.20
N ARG A 169 1.12 -21.41 -14.14
CA ARG A 169 1.96 -22.61 -14.05
C ARG A 169 1.54 -23.66 -15.06
N LYS A 170 0.25 -23.90 -15.25
CA LYS A 170 -0.27 -24.88 -16.21
C LYS A 170 -0.11 -24.43 -17.67
N THR A 171 -0.09 -23.13 -17.94
CA THR A 171 -0.20 -22.62 -19.32
C THR A 171 1.05 -21.95 -19.85
N GLN A 172 1.89 -21.36 -18.99
CA GLN A 172 3.05 -20.57 -19.42
C GLN A 172 4.36 -20.96 -18.71
N PHE A 173 4.31 -21.20 -17.41
CA PHE A 173 5.51 -21.32 -16.57
C PHE A 173 5.50 -22.63 -15.76
N PRO A 174 5.63 -23.81 -16.41
CA PRO A 174 5.45 -25.10 -15.73
C PRO A 174 6.45 -25.34 -14.58
N ASN A 175 7.67 -24.80 -14.68
CA ASN A 175 8.67 -24.85 -13.62
C ASN A 175 8.68 -23.54 -12.81
N SER A 176 7.61 -23.32 -12.04
CA SER A 176 7.47 -22.13 -11.21
C SER A 176 7.01 -22.43 -9.80
N CYS A 177 7.24 -21.50 -8.87
CA CYS A 177 6.76 -21.56 -7.50
C CYS A 177 6.10 -20.24 -7.06
N LEU A 178 5.30 -20.30 -6.00
CA LEU A 178 4.64 -19.15 -5.38
C LEU A 178 5.01 -19.09 -3.90
N PHE A 179 5.51 -17.93 -3.45
CA PHE A 179 5.58 -17.58 -2.04
C PHE A 179 4.30 -16.88 -1.60
N VAL A 180 3.61 -17.43 -0.61
CA VAL A 180 2.49 -16.79 0.09
C VAL A 180 3.02 -16.29 1.42
N MET A 181 3.20 -14.97 1.51
CA MET A 181 3.79 -14.31 2.68
C MET A 181 2.73 -13.59 3.49
N GLY A 182 3.00 -13.42 4.80
CA GLY A 182 2.13 -12.70 5.72
C GLY A 182 1.28 -13.57 6.60
N SER A 183 0.43 -12.93 7.40
CA SER A 183 -0.37 -13.58 8.45
C SER A 183 -1.76 -13.97 7.97
N ASN A 184 -2.36 -14.92 8.70
CA ASN A 184 -3.78 -15.31 8.59
C ASN A 184 -4.21 -15.71 7.15
N PRO A 185 -3.53 -16.64 6.47
CA PRO A 185 -3.97 -17.04 5.14
C PRO A 185 -5.37 -17.65 5.21
N ASP A 186 -6.31 -17.03 4.47
CA ASP A 186 -7.72 -17.44 4.38
C ASP A 186 -7.96 -18.51 3.30
N ALA A 187 -6.91 -18.93 2.61
CA ALA A 187 -6.92 -20.02 1.64
C ALA A 187 -5.59 -20.79 1.70
N MET A 188 -5.68 -22.10 1.56
CA MET A 188 -4.51 -22.96 1.49
C MET A 188 -4.69 -23.99 0.38
N THR A 189 -3.57 -24.44 -0.18
CA THR A 189 -3.50 -25.52 -1.16
C THR A 189 -2.43 -26.53 -0.73
N THR A 190 -2.56 -27.77 -1.17
CA THR A 190 -1.57 -28.83 -0.97
C THR A 190 -0.55 -28.89 -2.12
N ASP A 191 -0.58 -27.94 -3.06
CA ASP A 191 0.40 -27.88 -4.15
C ASP A 191 1.82 -27.70 -3.58
N PRO A 192 2.77 -28.62 -3.85
CA PRO A 192 4.13 -28.57 -3.31
C PRO A 192 4.96 -27.40 -3.85
N HIS A 193 4.47 -26.65 -4.84
CA HIS A 193 5.12 -25.46 -5.38
C HIS A 193 4.60 -24.15 -4.78
N VAL A 194 3.71 -24.22 -3.76
CA VAL A 194 3.21 -23.06 -3.01
C VAL A 194 3.77 -23.09 -1.59
N PHE A 195 4.59 -22.09 -1.27
CA PHE A 195 5.30 -21.98 0.01
C PHE A 195 4.65 -20.94 0.91
N TYR A 196 4.07 -21.37 2.02
CA TYR A 196 3.51 -20.46 3.04
C TYR A 196 4.59 -20.12 4.06
N THR A 197 5.03 -18.86 4.08
CA THR A 197 6.13 -18.43 4.94
C THR A 197 5.68 -17.80 6.26
N GLY A 198 4.39 -17.47 6.39
CA GLY A 198 3.89 -16.67 7.52
C GLY A 198 4.44 -15.24 7.51
N SER A 199 4.32 -14.56 8.65
CA SER A 199 4.91 -13.24 8.84
C SER A 199 6.42 -13.36 9.03
N GLN A 200 7.17 -12.52 8.32
CA GLN A 200 8.63 -12.50 8.32
C GLN A 200 9.17 -11.11 8.69
N PRO A 201 10.44 -10.97 9.07
CA PRO A 201 11.10 -9.68 9.17
C PRO A 201 11.10 -8.92 7.83
N ALA A 202 11.15 -7.59 7.86
CA ALA A 202 11.10 -6.75 6.66
C ALA A 202 12.23 -7.10 5.66
N GLU A 203 13.41 -7.41 6.17
CA GLU A 203 14.58 -7.79 5.36
C GLU A 203 14.35 -9.08 4.57
N VAL A 204 13.59 -10.02 5.13
CA VAL A 204 13.22 -11.28 4.46
C VAL A 204 12.22 -11.00 3.33
N TYR A 205 11.20 -10.15 3.61
CA TYR A 205 10.25 -9.73 2.56
C TYR A 205 10.98 -9.11 1.37
N MET A 206 11.90 -8.17 1.63
CA MET A 206 12.63 -7.48 0.57
C MET A 206 13.49 -8.44 -0.25
N GLN A 207 14.16 -9.43 0.38
CA GLN A 207 14.94 -10.44 -0.34
C GLN A 207 14.06 -11.37 -1.18
N VAL A 208 12.85 -11.73 -0.69
CA VAL A 208 11.90 -12.52 -1.48
C VAL A 208 11.41 -11.71 -2.68
N TYR A 209 11.10 -10.43 -2.52
CA TYR A 209 10.74 -9.57 -3.65
C TYR A 209 11.90 -9.48 -4.65
N ALA A 210 13.15 -9.30 -4.20
CA ALA A 210 14.32 -9.20 -5.08
C ALA A 210 14.57 -10.45 -5.94
N VAL A 211 14.17 -11.65 -5.47
CA VAL A 211 14.27 -12.88 -6.26
C VAL A 211 13.04 -13.19 -7.10
N ALA A 212 11.90 -12.55 -6.83
CA ALA A 212 10.66 -12.81 -7.53
C ALA A 212 10.66 -12.24 -8.96
N ASP A 213 10.08 -12.97 -9.89
CA ASP A 213 9.83 -12.49 -11.26
C ASP A 213 8.53 -11.70 -11.34
N TRP A 214 7.54 -12.01 -10.49
CA TRP A 214 6.24 -11.36 -10.46
C TRP A 214 5.64 -11.36 -9.06
N MET A 215 5.06 -10.24 -8.67
CA MET A 215 4.15 -10.16 -7.52
C MET A 215 2.70 -10.25 -8.00
N LEU A 216 1.90 -11.11 -7.37
CA LEU A 216 0.46 -11.20 -7.57
C LEU A 216 -0.24 -10.44 -6.45
N HIS A 217 -0.99 -9.38 -6.78
CA HIS A 217 -1.72 -8.55 -5.83
C HIS A 217 -3.13 -8.25 -6.34
N LEU A 218 -4.01 -9.25 -6.27
CA LEU A 218 -5.39 -9.15 -6.76
C LEU A 218 -6.37 -8.61 -5.71
N ALA A 219 -5.87 -7.86 -4.72
CA ALA A 219 -6.72 -7.24 -3.70
C ALA A 219 -7.81 -6.37 -4.35
N TRP A 220 -9.02 -6.42 -3.80
CA TRP A 220 -10.13 -5.62 -4.25
C TRP A 220 -10.21 -4.30 -3.48
N ALA A 221 -10.31 -3.19 -4.19
CA ALA A 221 -10.47 -1.86 -3.60
C ALA A 221 -9.42 -1.52 -2.52
N ASP A 222 -8.16 -1.95 -2.72
CA ASP A 222 -7.05 -1.57 -1.84
C ASP A 222 -6.63 -0.13 -2.12
N HIS A 223 -6.40 0.66 -1.09
CA HIS A 223 -6.14 2.09 -1.25
C HIS A 223 -4.71 2.39 -1.72
N CYS A 224 -3.69 1.88 -1.01
CA CYS A 224 -2.27 2.09 -1.35
C CYS A 224 -1.39 1.07 -0.60
N PRO A 225 -1.28 -0.17 -1.10
CA PRO A 225 -0.62 -1.25 -0.38
C PRO A 225 0.91 -1.08 -0.30
N ASN A 226 1.46 -1.02 0.92
CA ASN A 226 2.91 -0.95 1.15
C ASN A 226 3.67 -2.10 0.50
N VAL A 227 3.11 -3.32 0.53
CA VAL A 227 3.75 -4.51 -0.05
C VAL A 227 3.99 -4.38 -1.56
N VAL A 228 3.13 -3.64 -2.26
CA VAL A 228 3.29 -3.33 -3.69
C VAL A 228 4.42 -2.32 -3.88
N VAL A 229 4.45 -1.25 -3.09
CA VAL A 229 5.54 -0.26 -3.08
C VAL A 229 6.89 -0.94 -2.81
N GLU A 230 6.92 -1.86 -1.86
CA GLU A 230 8.11 -2.65 -1.50
C GLU A 230 8.57 -3.55 -2.66
N ALA A 231 7.66 -4.30 -3.28
CA ALA A 231 8.00 -5.16 -4.42
C ALA A 231 8.53 -4.34 -5.61
N LEU A 232 7.87 -3.24 -5.95
CA LEU A 232 8.32 -2.33 -7.02
C LEU A 232 9.71 -1.76 -6.74
N SER A 233 10.04 -1.45 -5.47
CA SER A 233 11.38 -0.95 -5.09
C SER A 233 12.49 -1.98 -5.33
N GLN A 234 12.17 -3.25 -5.34
CA GLN A 234 13.11 -4.34 -5.66
C GLN A 234 13.12 -4.70 -7.16
N GLY A 235 12.40 -3.94 -7.98
CA GLY A 235 12.29 -4.19 -9.42
C GLY A 235 11.37 -5.36 -9.76
N THR A 236 10.48 -5.77 -8.85
CA THR A 236 9.53 -6.86 -9.07
C THR A 236 8.25 -6.32 -9.68
N PRO A 237 7.89 -6.71 -10.91
CA PRO A 237 6.65 -6.32 -11.55
C PRO A 237 5.43 -6.89 -10.83
N VAL A 238 4.32 -6.14 -10.90
CA VAL A 238 3.10 -6.49 -10.15
C VAL A 238 1.93 -6.77 -11.10
N VAL A 239 1.20 -7.85 -10.84
CA VAL A 239 -0.11 -8.09 -11.44
C VAL A 239 -1.17 -7.64 -10.45
N CYS A 240 -1.99 -6.66 -10.83
CA CYS A 240 -3.08 -6.16 -9.98
C CYS A 240 -4.38 -6.00 -10.77
N THR A 241 -5.48 -5.71 -10.07
CA THR A 241 -6.76 -5.38 -10.71
C THR A 241 -6.90 -3.88 -10.94
N ASP A 242 -7.82 -3.48 -11.82
CA ASP A 242 -8.11 -2.07 -12.12
C ASP A 242 -9.03 -1.40 -11.08
N VAL A 243 -9.47 -2.12 -10.05
CA VAL A 243 -10.28 -1.58 -8.95
C VAL A 243 -9.43 -1.37 -7.69
N GLY A 244 -9.28 -0.13 -7.30
CA GLY A 244 -8.45 0.29 -6.16
C GLY A 244 -7.30 1.20 -6.58
N GLY A 245 -6.58 1.73 -5.59
CA GLY A 245 -5.40 2.57 -5.80
C GLY A 245 -4.14 1.80 -6.20
N THR A 246 -4.14 0.46 -6.13
CA THR A 246 -2.98 -0.35 -6.49
C THR A 246 -2.51 -0.10 -7.93
N ARG A 247 -3.44 0.05 -8.88
CA ARG A 247 -3.10 0.35 -10.28
C ARG A 247 -2.32 1.66 -10.47
N GLU A 248 -2.56 2.63 -9.57
CA GLU A 248 -1.89 3.94 -9.60
C GLU A 248 -0.41 3.83 -9.19
N LEU A 249 -0.08 2.83 -8.36
CA LEU A 249 1.29 2.47 -8.03
C LEU A 249 1.94 1.67 -9.16
N VAL A 250 1.20 0.71 -9.73
CA VAL A 250 1.75 -0.24 -10.72
C VAL A 250 2.02 0.44 -12.06
N LYS A 251 1.12 1.27 -12.57
CA LYS A 251 1.29 1.97 -13.87
C LYS A 251 1.81 1.03 -14.97
N ASP A 252 2.94 1.38 -15.58
CA ASP A 252 3.64 0.59 -16.62
C ASP A 252 4.63 -0.44 -16.04
N PHE A 253 4.71 -0.55 -14.71
CA PHE A 253 5.62 -1.47 -14.01
C PHE A 253 4.96 -2.82 -13.67
N GLY A 254 3.95 -3.20 -14.42
CA GLY A 254 3.25 -4.45 -14.23
C GLY A 254 2.09 -4.65 -15.18
N ILE A 255 1.16 -5.50 -14.79
CA ILE A 255 -0.05 -5.81 -15.55
C ILE A 255 -1.28 -5.47 -14.72
N VAL A 256 -2.14 -4.64 -15.28
CA VAL A 256 -3.45 -4.30 -14.71
C VAL A 256 -4.53 -5.11 -15.41
N ILE A 257 -5.18 -6.02 -14.68
CA ILE A 257 -6.25 -6.87 -15.20
C ILE A 257 -7.62 -6.29 -14.89
N LYS A 258 -8.59 -6.58 -15.74
CA LYS A 258 -9.97 -6.13 -15.55
C LYS A 258 -10.60 -6.84 -14.36
N ASP A 259 -11.28 -6.04 -13.52
CA ASP A 259 -12.17 -6.50 -12.46
C ASP A 259 -13.61 -6.11 -12.76
N GLN A 260 -14.55 -6.53 -11.93
CA GLN A 260 -15.91 -6.04 -12.00
C GLN A 260 -15.95 -4.54 -11.68
N PRO A 261 -16.66 -3.72 -12.46
CA PRO A 261 -16.74 -2.28 -12.22
C PRO A 261 -17.20 -1.97 -10.80
N TYR A 262 -16.53 -0.99 -10.18
CA TYR A 262 -16.86 -0.51 -8.84
C TYR A 262 -17.18 0.99 -8.90
N ASN A 263 -18.34 1.36 -8.39
CA ASN A 263 -18.88 2.71 -8.47
C ASN A 263 -18.73 3.50 -7.16
N TYR A 264 -17.82 3.07 -6.28
CA TYR A 264 -17.58 3.68 -4.96
C TYR A 264 -18.78 3.65 -4.01
N GLU A 265 -19.67 2.66 -4.16
CA GLU A 265 -20.73 2.41 -3.19
C GLU A 265 -20.19 1.69 -1.94
N LEU A 266 -20.92 1.80 -0.84
CA LEU A 266 -20.61 0.99 0.34
C LEU A 266 -20.75 -0.50 -0.03
N ALA A 267 -19.77 -1.29 0.38
CA ALA A 267 -19.70 -2.68 -0.04
C ALA A 267 -19.17 -3.59 1.08
N ASP A 268 -19.62 -4.84 1.06
CA ASP A 268 -19.10 -5.87 1.95
C ASP A 268 -17.80 -6.45 1.39
N TYR A 269 -16.67 -5.92 1.87
CA TYR A 269 -15.35 -6.38 1.45
C TYR A 269 -14.94 -7.76 2.01
N ASP A 270 -15.78 -8.37 2.87
CA ASP A 270 -15.61 -9.78 3.26
C ASP A 270 -16.05 -10.73 2.13
N ASN A 271 -16.84 -10.21 1.17
CA ASN A 271 -17.32 -10.91 -0.02
C ASN A 271 -16.92 -10.17 -1.31
N PRO A 272 -15.63 -10.01 -1.61
CA PRO A 272 -15.19 -9.29 -2.80
C PRO A 272 -15.65 -10.02 -4.08
N PRO A 273 -15.95 -9.28 -5.17
CA PRO A 273 -16.32 -9.88 -6.45
C PRO A 273 -15.27 -10.89 -6.94
N ARG A 274 -15.70 -11.90 -7.68
CA ARG A 274 -14.76 -12.84 -8.30
C ARG A 274 -14.05 -12.16 -9.47
N VAL A 275 -12.72 -12.27 -9.50
CA VAL A 275 -11.89 -11.84 -10.63
C VAL A 275 -11.65 -13.04 -11.56
N ASP A 276 -11.76 -12.81 -12.89
CA ASP A 276 -11.41 -13.79 -13.90
C ASP A 276 -9.89 -13.79 -14.13
N VAL A 277 -9.27 -14.95 -14.00
CA VAL A 277 -7.82 -15.10 -14.13
C VAL A 277 -7.43 -16.06 -15.27
N GLU A 278 -8.36 -16.74 -15.87
CA GLU A 278 -8.11 -17.82 -16.84
C GLU A 278 -7.63 -17.30 -18.21
N ALA A 279 -7.87 -16.03 -18.52
CA ALA A 279 -7.40 -15.39 -19.75
C ALA A 279 -6.04 -14.69 -19.61
N ILE A 280 -5.49 -14.62 -18.40
CA ILE A 280 -4.28 -13.85 -18.12
C ILE A 280 -3.06 -14.52 -18.73
N ARG A 281 -2.23 -13.72 -19.42
CA ARG A 281 -0.90 -14.07 -19.93
C ARG A 281 0.10 -13.03 -19.46
N LEU A 282 1.25 -13.46 -19.02
CA LEU A 282 2.33 -12.56 -18.60
C LEU A 282 3.46 -12.61 -19.63
N PRO A 283 4.06 -11.48 -19.97
CA PRO A 283 5.30 -11.48 -20.74
C PRO A 283 6.43 -12.12 -19.93
N ASP A 284 7.46 -12.57 -20.61
CA ASP A 284 8.73 -12.79 -19.94
C ASP A 284 9.16 -11.46 -19.27
N LYS A 285 9.86 -11.56 -18.12
CA LYS A 285 10.21 -10.42 -17.26
C LYS A 285 10.58 -9.21 -18.10
N GLY A 286 9.71 -8.20 -18.11
CA GLY A 286 10.01 -6.94 -18.73
C GLY A 286 11.08 -6.19 -17.93
N SER A 287 11.95 -5.44 -18.57
CA SER A 287 12.84 -4.49 -17.92
C SER A 287 11.96 -3.38 -17.33
N LEU A 288 11.82 -3.36 -16.03
CA LEU A 288 11.14 -2.25 -15.35
C LEU A 288 12.13 -1.10 -15.20
N GLY A 289 11.71 0.08 -15.61
CA GLY A 289 12.41 1.32 -15.30
C GLY A 289 12.38 1.62 -13.79
N THR A 290 13.01 2.72 -13.39
CA THR A 290 12.96 3.20 -12.00
C THR A 290 11.62 3.87 -11.71
N HIS A 291 10.90 3.42 -10.70
CA HIS A 291 9.62 4.00 -10.30
C HIS A 291 9.83 5.19 -9.34
N ALA A 292 10.19 6.35 -9.89
CA ALA A 292 10.56 7.54 -9.09
C ALA A 292 9.44 8.03 -8.14
N ASP A 293 8.17 7.83 -8.52
CA ASP A 293 7.03 8.34 -7.73
C ASP A 293 6.86 7.67 -6.36
N ILE A 294 7.48 6.51 -6.14
CA ILE A 294 7.48 5.81 -4.85
C ILE A 294 8.75 6.08 -4.04
N ASP A 295 9.65 6.96 -4.48
CA ASP A 295 10.81 7.36 -3.67
C ASP A 295 10.35 8.14 -2.45
N ILE A 296 10.74 7.67 -1.27
CA ILE A 296 10.36 8.34 -0.01
C ILE A 296 10.84 9.79 0.07
N LYS A 297 11.93 10.14 -0.61
CA LYS A 297 12.41 11.53 -0.67
C LYS A 297 11.40 12.40 -1.41
N GLY A 298 11.00 12.01 -2.61
CA GLY A 298 9.99 12.75 -3.37
C GLY A 298 8.63 12.79 -2.67
N VAL A 299 8.27 11.71 -1.96
CA VAL A 299 7.07 11.68 -1.11
C VAL A 299 7.18 12.68 0.03
N ALA A 300 8.31 12.72 0.76
CA ALA A 300 8.55 13.69 1.83
C ALA A 300 8.51 15.14 1.33
N ASP A 301 9.11 15.42 0.18
CA ASP A 301 9.10 16.76 -0.45
C ASP A 301 7.68 17.25 -0.74
N ARG A 302 6.79 16.36 -1.19
CA ARG A 302 5.37 16.69 -1.41
C ARG A 302 4.64 17.02 -0.10
N TYR A 303 4.89 16.28 0.98
CA TYR A 303 4.36 16.63 2.30
C TYR A 303 4.88 17.99 2.78
N LEU A 304 6.18 18.25 2.60
CA LEU A 304 6.79 19.54 2.98
C LEU A 304 6.18 20.69 2.19
N THR A 305 5.96 20.53 0.89
CA THR A 305 5.29 21.54 0.05
C THR A 305 3.90 21.86 0.57
N LEU A 306 3.10 20.83 0.89
CA LEU A 306 1.76 21.01 1.48
C LEU A 306 1.82 21.75 2.83
N PHE A 307 2.75 21.38 3.72
CA PHE A 307 2.91 22.02 5.02
C PHE A 307 3.32 23.49 4.88
N GLU A 308 4.26 23.82 4.01
CA GLU A 308 4.68 25.19 3.72
C GLU A 308 3.57 26.06 3.18
N GLU A 309 2.70 25.50 2.34
CA GLU A 309 1.52 26.21 1.83
C GLU A 309 0.50 26.54 2.92
N LEU A 310 0.34 25.67 3.91
CA LEU A 310 -0.58 25.89 5.03
C LEU A 310 -0.03 26.87 6.08
N LEU A 311 1.28 27.08 6.12
CA LEU A 311 1.94 27.99 7.05
C LEU A 311 2.05 29.44 6.53
N LYS A 312 1.79 29.66 5.24
CA LYS A 312 1.70 31.00 4.62
C LYS A 312 0.39 31.69 4.95
#